data_079b67c0e6fbb84072bd0ab2761755b9
#
_entry.id   079b67c0e6fbb84072bd0ab2761755b9
#
_cell.length_a   1.000
_cell.length_b   1.000
_cell.length_c   1.000
_cell.angle_alpha   90.00
_cell.angle_beta   90.00
_cell.angle_gamma   90.00
#
_symmetry.space_group_name_H-M   'P 1'
#
loop_
_entity.id
_entity.type
_entity.pdbx_description
1 polymer ?
#
loop_
_entity_poly.entity_id
_entity_poly.type
_entity_poly.pdbx_seq_one_letter_code
_entity_poly.pdbx_strand_id
1 'polypeptide(L)'
;MDVKAAFAEVEKNEGYIVDILQKILAVDTTIPPGENYGKLIDIVEPEFRRFGFQTERVVVPEELVKQIPWDLCGDRVNLVAALKSGRPKASAYAHMDVVPIDELWTRDPFGGEVMDGKLYGRGTVDMKGSIACLLAALKVIHDLGIEPLYSLNCLLCTDEEIGVYPGARYLAEKGYFSNHLLWLELGAMEPISTIGAAGSIRIDLKACGKSCHSGMNYLGVNPIEELVPVLNRLMGLKRDVEKRLSRIPSFPFPGNPYDRMTPMFNLNIIRGGTKDNIVPAECELTINRRYIIDESYKEVIAEIEEAVEKGRKESKLLDLKIRVVHSYPPLEVDPETPAAKRSREAKKAVKGYEHF
;
A
#
# COMPACT_ATOMS: atom_id res chain seq x y z
N MET A 1 -6.44 -21.17 27.52
CA MET A 1 -7.66 -21.26 26.67
C MET A 1 -7.37 -22.20 25.53
N ASP A 2 -8.32 -23.03 25.14
CA ASP A 2 -8.20 -23.91 23.98
C ASP A 2 -8.38 -23.03 22.72
N VAL A 3 -7.31 -22.84 21.96
CA VAL A 3 -7.31 -22.08 20.70
C VAL A 3 -8.33 -22.66 19.70
N LYS A 4 -8.56 -23.99 19.73
CA LYS A 4 -9.57 -24.65 18.89
C LYS A 4 -11.00 -24.19 19.22
N ALA A 5 -11.31 -23.94 20.50
CA ALA A 5 -12.62 -23.44 20.90
C ALA A 5 -12.86 -22.01 20.36
N ALA A 6 -11.84 -21.16 20.36
CA ALA A 6 -11.94 -19.83 19.77
C ALA A 6 -12.17 -19.88 18.26
N PHE A 7 -11.48 -20.75 17.53
CA PHE A 7 -11.69 -20.92 16.09
C PHE A 7 -13.07 -21.49 15.74
N ALA A 8 -13.56 -22.47 16.51
CA ALA A 8 -14.92 -22.98 16.34
C ALA A 8 -15.97 -21.87 16.57
N GLU A 9 -15.69 -20.92 17.44
CA GLU A 9 -16.57 -19.77 17.64
C GLU A 9 -16.52 -18.76 16.48
N VAL A 10 -15.35 -18.58 15.84
CA VAL A 10 -15.24 -17.77 14.60
C VAL A 10 -16.09 -18.39 13.49
N GLU A 11 -16.05 -19.70 13.28
CA GLU A 11 -16.86 -20.41 12.27
C GLU A 11 -18.37 -20.18 12.47
N LYS A 12 -18.84 -20.19 13.72
CA LYS A 12 -20.25 -19.89 14.04
C LYS A 12 -20.65 -18.44 13.73
N ASN A 13 -19.69 -17.54 13.61
CA ASN A 13 -19.89 -16.13 13.32
C ASN A 13 -19.74 -15.79 11.81
N GLU A 14 -19.74 -16.78 10.92
CA GLU A 14 -19.67 -16.55 9.46
C GLU A 14 -20.71 -15.54 8.97
N GLY A 15 -21.96 -15.70 9.39
CA GLY A 15 -23.05 -14.78 9.04
C GLY A 15 -22.79 -13.33 9.49
N TYR A 16 -22.15 -13.12 10.65
CA TYR A 16 -21.75 -11.81 11.11
C TYR A 16 -20.66 -11.20 10.22
N ILE A 17 -19.67 -12.01 9.81
CA ILE A 17 -18.57 -11.55 8.94
C ILE A 17 -19.14 -11.09 7.60
N VAL A 18 -20.02 -11.90 6.99
CA VAL A 18 -20.67 -11.60 5.71
C VAL A 18 -21.51 -10.33 5.83
N ASP A 19 -22.37 -10.21 6.85
CA ASP A 19 -23.25 -9.05 7.07
C ASP A 19 -22.47 -7.74 7.22
N ILE A 20 -21.43 -7.74 8.07
CA ILE A 20 -20.62 -6.54 8.29
C ILE A 20 -19.82 -6.16 7.02
N LEU A 21 -19.27 -7.16 6.31
CA LEU A 21 -18.54 -6.93 5.08
C LEU A 21 -19.44 -6.35 3.99
N GLN A 22 -20.64 -6.90 3.79
CA GLN A 22 -21.62 -6.36 2.83
C GLN A 22 -21.96 -4.91 3.13
N LYS A 23 -22.20 -4.57 4.40
CA LYS A 23 -22.51 -3.19 4.82
C LYS A 23 -21.38 -2.21 4.52
N ILE A 24 -20.11 -2.58 4.81
CA ILE A 24 -18.98 -1.68 4.54
C ILE A 24 -18.56 -1.65 3.07
N LEU A 25 -18.83 -2.71 2.29
CA LEU A 25 -18.64 -2.71 0.83
C LEU A 25 -19.59 -1.76 0.13
N ALA A 26 -20.84 -1.69 0.59
CA ALA A 26 -21.86 -0.78 0.03
C ALA A 26 -21.51 0.71 0.19
N VAL A 27 -20.52 1.05 1.02
CA VAL A 27 -20.01 2.42 1.15
C VAL A 27 -18.86 2.61 0.17
N ASP A 28 -19.08 3.42 -0.86
CA ASP A 28 -18.05 3.78 -1.82
C ASP A 28 -17.01 4.72 -1.16
N THR A 29 -15.81 4.19 -0.94
CA THR A 29 -14.63 4.90 -0.40
C THR A 29 -13.50 4.93 -1.42
N THR A 30 -13.84 4.98 -2.71
CA THR A 30 -12.87 5.04 -3.80
C THR A 30 -11.98 6.26 -3.70
N ILE A 31 -10.67 6.06 -3.89
CA ILE A 31 -9.69 7.13 -3.89
C ILE A 31 -8.84 7.13 -5.18
N PRO A 32 -8.67 8.28 -5.90
CA PRO A 32 -9.40 9.54 -5.71
C PRO A 32 -10.90 9.41 -5.96
N PRO A 33 -11.78 10.21 -5.40
CA PRO A 33 -11.55 11.44 -4.61
C PRO A 33 -11.43 11.19 -3.09
N GLY A 34 -11.77 10.00 -2.56
CA GLY A 34 -11.66 9.66 -1.15
C GLY A 34 -12.77 10.25 -0.28
N GLU A 35 -14.00 9.86 -0.54
CA GLU A 35 -15.19 10.28 0.20
C GLU A 35 -15.73 9.16 1.11
N ASN A 36 -16.77 9.50 1.88
CA ASN A 36 -17.61 8.57 2.64
C ASN A 36 -16.92 7.81 3.79
N TYR A 37 -15.71 8.16 4.20
CA TYR A 37 -15.04 7.51 5.35
C TYR A 37 -15.88 7.57 6.61
N GLY A 38 -16.53 8.74 6.89
CA GLY A 38 -17.44 8.89 8.02
C GLY A 38 -18.61 7.90 7.99
N LYS A 39 -19.18 7.62 6.82
CA LYS A 39 -20.27 6.65 6.66
C LYS A 39 -19.83 5.22 6.94
N LEU A 40 -18.62 4.85 6.53
CA LEU A 40 -18.05 3.54 6.87
C LEU A 40 -17.82 3.44 8.38
N ILE A 41 -17.29 4.50 8.99
CA ILE A 41 -17.07 4.56 10.44
C ILE A 41 -18.40 4.45 11.19
N ASP A 42 -19.50 5.07 10.71
CA ASP A 42 -20.83 4.95 11.32
C ASP A 42 -21.33 3.50 11.42
N ILE A 43 -20.84 2.61 10.54
CA ILE A 43 -21.17 1.18 10.56
C ILE A 43 -20.30 0.42 11.57
N VAL A 44 -19.00 0.68 11.60
CA VAL A 44 -18.05 -0.14 12.38
C VAL A 44 -17.82 0.36 13.80
N GLU A 45 -17.94 1.66 14.05
CA GLU A 45 -17.72 2.25 15.38
C GLU A 45 -18.64 1.70 16.46
N PRO A 46 -19.97 1.49 16.22
CA PRO A 46 -20.86 0.86 17.18
C PRO A 46 -20.43 -0.54 17.60
N GLU A 47 -19.86 -1.32 16.66
CA GLU A 47 -19.35 -2.66 16.98
C GLU A 47 -18.13 -2.60 17.90
N PHE A 48 -17.17 -1.71 17.64
CA PHE A 48 -16.05 -1.49 18.57
C PHE A 48 -16.52 -1.09 19.96
N ARG A 49 -17.49 -0.18 20.07
CA ARG A 49 -18.06 0.23 21.36
C ARG A 49 -18.75 -0.92 22.06
N ARG A 50 -19.49 -1.75 21.34
CA ARG A 50 -20.15 -2.96 21.85
C ARG A 50 -19.15 -3.93 22.49
N PHE A 51 -17.94 -4.04 21.92
CA PHE A 51 -16.85 -4.88 22.45
C PHE A 51 -16.03 -4.18 23.53
N GLY A 52 -16.47 -3.05 24.06
CA GLY A 52 -15.84 -2.34 25.18
C GLY A 52 -14.71 -1.38 24.78
N PHE A 53 -14.51 -1.11 23.49
CA PHE A 53 -13.53 -0.13 23.05
C PHE A 53 -14.02 1.31 23.24
N GLN A 54 -13.11 2.18 23.65
CA GLN A 54 -13.28 3.64 23.55
C GLN A 54 -12.91 4.07 22.15
N THR A 55 -13.72 4.89 21.49
CA THR A 55 -13.52 5.31 20.12
C THR A 55 -13.28 6.80 20.01
N GLU A 56 -12.41 7.20 19.07
CA GLU A 56 -12.10 8.57 18.70
C GLU A 56 -12.06 8.68 17.18
N ARG A 57 -12.71 9.71 16.63
CA ARG A 57 -12.61 10.07 15.22
C ARG A 57 -11.57 11.17 15.06
N VAL A 58 -10.51 10.87 14.32
CA VAL A 58 -9.37 11.76 14.13
C VAL A 58 -9.34 12.24 12.69
N VAL A 59 -9.58 13.53 12.49
CA VAL A 59 -9.59 14.16 11.16
C VAL A 59 -8.19 14.68 10.83
N VAL A 60 -7.70 14.35 9.64
CA VAL A 60 -6.45 14.94 9.12
C VAL A 60 -6.73 16.41 8.77
N PRO A 61 -5.92 17.37 9.25
CA PRO A 61 -6.08 18.79 8.93
C PRO A 61 -6.06 19.07 7.43
N GLU A 62 -6.96 19.94 6.98
CA GLU A 62 -7.14 20.26 5.55
C GLU A 62 -5.84 20.80 4.90
N GLU A 63 -5.04 21.56 5.65
CA GLU A 63 -3.76 22.08 5.19
C GLU A 63 -2.72 20.99 4.87
N LEU A 64 -2.81 19.81 5.50
CA LEU A 64 -1.99 18.64 5.17
C LEU A 64 -2.55 17.92 3.95
N VAL A 65 -3.88 17.81 3.85
CA VAL A 65 -4.54 17.18 2.70
C VAL A 65 -4.25 17.94 1.42
N LYS A 66 -4.28 19.27 1.44
CA LYS A 66 -3.96 20.14 0.29
C LYS A 66 -2.53 19.99 -0.26
N GLN A 67 -1.63 19.40 0.51
CA GLN A 67 -0.26 19.14 0.04
C GLN A 67 -0.15 17.86 -0.81
N ILE A 68 -1.19 17.05 -0.82
CA ILE A 68 -1.22 15.80 -1.57
C ILE A 68 -1.53 16.12 -3.04
N PRO A 69 -0.74 15.63 -4.00
CA PRO A 69 -0.87 15.98 -5.42
C PRO A 69 -1.99 15.17 -6.12
N TRP A 70 -3.16 15.10 -5.51
CA TRP A 70 -4.34 14.41 -6.02
C TRP A 70 -5.59 15.27 -5.80
N ASP A 71 -6.58 15.13 -6.69
CA ASP A 71 -7.88 15.75 -6.51
C ASP A 71 -8.66 14.98 -5.43
N LEU A 72 -8.52 15.43 -4.21
CA LEU A 72 -9.16 14.83 -3.03
C LEU A 72 -10.32 15.70 -2.55
N CYS A 73 -11.40 15.08 -2.10
CA CYS A 73 -12.54 15.76 -1.49
C CYS A 73 -13.08 14.98 -0.28
N GLY A 74 -13.91 15.63 0.55
CA GLY A 74 -14.41 15.07 1.79
C GLY A 74 -13.38 15.07 2.92
N ASP A 75 -13.85 14.78 4.13
CA ASP A 75 -13.01 14.75 5.34
C ASP A 75 -12.20 13.47 5.42
N ARG A 76 -10.92 13.56 5.75
CA ARG A 76 -10.03 12.42 6.03
C ARG A 76 -10.20 12.00 7.48
N VAL A 77 -11.31 11.32 7.75
CA VAL A 77 -11.67 10.86 9.10
C VAL A 77 -11.10 9.46 9.32
N ASN A 78 -10.24 9.32 10.31
CA ASN A 78 -9.73 8.03 10.78
C ASN A 78 -10.48 7.60 12.03
N LEU A 79 -10.61 6.29 12.27
CA LEU A 79 -11.15 5.76 13.51
C LEU A 79 -10.02 5.16 14.35
N VAL A 80 -9.90 5.62 15.58
CA VAL A 80 -9.06 5.02 16.62
C VAL A 80 -9.98 4.35 17.64
N ALA A 81 -9.87 3.03 17.79
CA ALA A 81 -10.62 2.27 18.78
C ALA A 81 -9.65 1.64 19.77
N ALA A 82 -9.74 1.98 21.05
CA ALA A 82 -8.81 1.58 22.10
C ALA A 82 -9.46 0.76 23.21
N LEU A 83 -8.93 -0.43 23.46
CA LEU A 83 -9.28 -1.28 24.60
C LEU A 83 -8.12 -1.27 25.60
N LYS A 84 -8.29 -0.55 26.70
CA LYS A 84 -7.26 -0.39 27.75
C LYS A 84 -7.36 -1.53 28.76
N SER A 85 -6.27 -2.26 28.97
CA SER A 85 -6.17 -3.37 29.94
C SER A 85 -5.06 -3.15 30.98
N GLY A 86 -4.36 -2.00 30.97
CA GLY A 86 -3.18 -1.76 31.82
C GLY A 86 -1.93 -2.55 31.39
N ARG A 87 -2.01 -3.29 30.29
CA ARG A 87 -0.93 -4.12 29.72
C ARG A 87 -0.19 -3.37 28.61
N PRO A 88 0.96 -3.90 28.11
CA PRO A 88 1.65 -3.30 26.96
C PRO A 88 0.71 -3.08 25.76
N LYS A 89 0.96 -2.04 24.98
CA LYS A 89 0.11 -1.69 23.85
C LYS A 89 0.48 -2.50 22.59
N ALA A 90 -0.55 -2.92 21.83
CA ALA A 90 -0.43 -3.43 20.49
C ALA A 90 -1.43 -2.72 19.56
N SER A 91 -1.04 -2.45 18.35
CA SER A 91 -1.91 -1.83 17.34
C SER A 91 -2.28 -2.82 16.26
N ALA A 92 -3.53 -2.74 15.78
CA ALA A 92 -3.98 -3.37 14.55
C ALA A 92 -4.34 -2.26 13.55
N TYR A 93 -3.81 -2.34 12.34
CA TYR A 93 -4.02 -1.35 11.29
C TYR A 93 -4.78 -1.95 10.12
N ALA A 94 -5.73 -1.18 9.61
CA ALA A 94 -6.38 -1.41 8.34
C ALA A 94 -6.71 -0.07 7.66
N HIS A 95 -6.80 -0.05 6.31
CA HIS A 95 -7.31 1.10 5.59
C HIS A 95 -8.75 0.88 5.12
N MET A 96 -9.46 2.01 4.92
CA MET A 96 -10.87 2.03 4.57
C MET A 96 -11.11 2.33 3.10
N ASP A 97 -10.14 2.91 2.43
CA ASP A 97 -10.19 3.28 1.02
C ASP A 97 -10.03 2.08 0.10
N VAL A 98 -10.41 2.30 -1.15
CA VAL A 98 -10.28 1.32 -2.23
C VAL A 98 -9.89 2.03 -3.53
N VAL A 99 -9.16 1.33 -4.43
CA VAL A 99 -8.81 1.86 -5.75
C VAL A 99 -10.03 2.03 -6.66
N PRO A 100 -9.96 2.89 -7.69
CA PRO A 100 -11.02 3.09 -8.68
C PRO A 100 -11.45 1.80 -9.40
N ILE A 101 -12.64 1.86 -9.98
CA ILE A 101 -13.20 0.80 -10.83
C ILE A 101 -12.90 1.16 -12.27
N ASP A 102 -11.82 0.65 -12.83
CA ASP A 102 -11.37 0.91 -14.23
C ASP A 102 -11.43 -0.33 -15.12
N GLU A 103 -11.66 -1.52 -14.55
CA GLU A 103 -11.87 -2.75 -15.30
C GLU A 103 -13.36 -3.07 -15.48
N LEU A 104 -13.66 -3.93 -16.46
CA LEU A 104 -14.99 -4.44 -16.65
C LEU A 104 -15.35 -5.45 -15.55
N TRP A 105 -16.28 -5.08 -14.71
CA TRP A 105 -16.85 -5.96 -13.68
C TRP A 105 -18.07 -6.69 -14.23
N THR A 106 -18.18 -7.96 -13.92
CA THR A 106 -19.36 -8.80 -14.27
C THR A 106 -20.45 -8.73 -13.20
N ARG A 107 -20.18 -8.06 -12.07
CA ARG A 107 -21.07 -7.88 -10.92
C ARG A 107 -20.96 -6.46 -10.40
N ASP A 108 -21.92 -6.04 -9.58
CA ASP A 108 -21.81 -4.74 -8.88
C ASP A 108 -20.59 -4.75 -7.95
N PRO A 109 -19.59 -3.88 -8.16
CA PRO A 109 -18.39 -3.83 -7.32
C PRO A 109 -18.67 -3.45 -5.87
N PHE A 110 -19.80 -2.81 -5.57
CA PHE A 110 -20.21 -2.42 -4.22
C PHE A 110 -21.40 -3.24 -3.68
N GLY A 111 -21.90 -4.22 -4.45
CA GLY A 111 -23.07 -5.01 -4.12
C GLY A 111 -22.84 -6.08 -3.05
N GLY A 112 -21.60 -6.53 -2.85
CA GLY A 112 -21.30 -7.58 -1.86
C GLY A 112 -22.01 -8.91 -2.14
N GLU A 113 -22.18 -9.31 -3.42
CA GLU A 113 -22.86 -10.53 -3.82
C GLU A 113 -22.15 -11.78 -3.28
N VAL A 114 -22.90 -12.68 -2.66
CA VAL A 114 -22.39 -13.99 -2.22
C VAL A 114 -22.83 -15.08 -3.21
N MET A 115 -21.88 -15.77 -3.82
CA MET A 115 -22.13 -16.87 -4.73
C MET A 115 -21.04 -17.94 -4.61
N ASP A 116 -21.43 -19.20 -4.60
CA ASP A 116 -20.53 -20.36 -4.53
C ASP A 116 -19.51 -20.27 -3.36
N GLY A 117 -19.96 -19.79 -2.20
CA GLY A 117 -19.11 -19.64 -1.01
C GLY A 117 -18.10 -18.49 -1.10
N LYS A 118 -18.24 -17.58 -2.07
CA LYS A 118 -17.38 -16.41 -2.28
C LYS A 118 -18.20 -15.13 -2.20
N LEU A 119 -17.62 -14.08 -1.60
CA LEU A 119 -18.19 -12.75 -1.57
C LEU A 119 -17.43 -11.86 -2.56
N TYR A 120 -18.16 -11.25 -3.49
CA TYR A 120 -17.62 -10.43 -4.57
C TYR A 120 -17.82 -8.95 -4.28
N GLY A 121 -16.76 -8.15 -4.46
CA GLY A 121 -16.82 -6.68 -4.33
C GLY A 121 -15.44 -6.04 -4.29
N ARG A 122 -15.36 -4.75 -4.64
CA ARG A 122 -14.15 -3.94 -4.52
C ARG A 122 -13.81 -3.73 -3.04
N GLY A 123 -12.61 -4.14 -2.62
CA GLY A 123 -12.17 -4.08 -1.22
C GLY A 123 -12.45 -5.35 -0.40
N THR A 124 -12.98 -6.43 -1.01
CA THR A 124 -13.18 -7.71 -0.29
C THR A 124 -11.85 -8.31 0.18
N VAL A 125 -10.79 -8.16 -0.59
CA VAL A 125 -9.44 -8.64 -0.27
C VAL A 125 -8.60 -7.49 0.28
N ASP A 126 -8.63 -6.34 -0.36
CA ASP A 126 -7.83 -5.17 -0.07
C ASP A 126 -8.74 -3.94 0.16
N MET A 127 -8.96 -3.57 1.49
CA MET A 127 -8.80 -4.51 2.61
C MET A 127 -10.02 -4.45 3.57
N LYS A 128 -11.22 -4.08 3.07
CA LYS A 128 -12.46 -4.06 3.89
C LYS A 128 -12.78 -5.44 4.48
N GLY A 129 -12.43 -6.53 3.77
CA GLY A 129 -12.55 -7.88 4.30
C GLY A 129 -11.75 -8.09 5.58
N SER A 130 -10.55 -7.53 5.65
CA SER A 130 -9.73 -7.58 6.88
C SER A 130 -10.36 -6.81 8.04
N ILE A 131 -11.08 -5.70 7.75
CA ILE A 131 -11.85 -4.97 8.79
C ILE A 131 -12.96 -5.86 9.35
N ALA A 132 -13.70 -6.55 8.49
CA ALA A 132 -14.76 -7.47 8.92
C ALA A 132 -14.19 -8.65 9.74
N CYS A 133 -13.06 -9.22 9.31
CA CYS A 133 -12.36 -10.27 10.06
C CYS A 133 -11.85 -9.79 11.43
N LEU A 134 -11.32 -8.57 11.51
CA LEU A 134 -10.90 -7.95 12.76
C LEU A 134 -12.09 -7.85 13.73
N LEU A 135 -13.22 -7.30 13.28
CA LEU A 135 -14.42 -7.17 14.10
C LEU A 135 -14.94 -8.53 14.57
N ALA A 136 -14.92 -9.56 13.72
CA ALA A 136 -15.31 -10.90 14.10
C ALA A 136 -14.38 -11.51 15.16
N ALA A 137 -13.07 -11.32 15.02
CA ALA A 137 -12.11 -11.76 16.03
C ALA A 137 -12.33 -11.06 17.39
N LEU A 138 -12.56 -9.74 17.36
CA LEU A 138 -12.86 -8.95 18.57
C LEU A 138 -14.19 -9.36 19.20
N LYS A 139 -15.20 -9.67 18.39
CA LYS A 139 -16.48 -10.20 18.86
C LYS A 139 -16.27 -11.52 19.61
N VAL A 140 -15.51 -12.47 19.05
CA VAL A 140 -15.22 -13.75 19.68
C VAL A 140 -14.45 -13.55 20.99
N ILE A 141 -13.46 -12.66 21.02
CA ILE A 141 -12.71 -12.31 22.24
C ILE A 141 -13.67 -11.78 23.32
N HIS A 142 -14.57 -10.88 22.94
CA HIS A 142 -15.57 -10.30 23.85
C HIS A 142 -16.56 -11.36 24.35
N ASP A 143 -17.18 -12.13 23.45
CA ASP A 143 -18.26 -13.08 23.77
C ASP A 143 -17.74 -14.27 24.65
N LEU A 144 -16.49 -14.65 24.47
CA LEU A 144 -15.83 -15.66 25.31
C LEU A 144 -15.21 -15.09 26.61
N GLY A 145 -15.33 -13.79 26.86
CA GLY A 145 -14.74 -13.13 28.03
C GLY A 145 -13.22 -13.24 28.09
N ILE A 146 -12.56 -13.26 26.94
CA ILE A 146 -11.09 -13.40 26.85
C ILE A 146 -10.45 -12.06 27.19
N GLU A 147 -9.55 -12.06 28.18
CA GLU A 147 -8.71 -10.89 28.44
C GLU A 147 -7.51 -10.86 27.48
N PRO A 148 -7.42 -9.85 26.58
CA PRO A 148 -6.26 -9.69 25.71
C PRO A 148 -4.96 -9.52 26.52
N LEU A 149 -3.85 -10.10 26.03
CA LEU A 149 -2.52 -9.92 26.62
C LEU A 149 -1.94 -8.53 26.41
N TYR A 150 -2.61 -7.69 25.60
CA TYR A 150 -2.22 -6.33 25.28
C TYR A 150 -3.40 -5.38 25.44
N SER A 151 -3.12 -4.12 25.71
CA SER A 151 -4.04 -3.02 25.42
C SER A 151 -4.10 -2.86 23.91
N LEU A 152 -5.28 -2.99 23.30
CA LEU A 152 -5.43 -3.01 21.85
C LEU A 152 -5.80 -1.63 21.33
N ASN A 153 -5.10 -1.14 20.30
CA ASN A 153 -5.46 0.02 19.50
C ASN A 153 -5.77 -0.45 18.07
N CYS A 154 -7.02 -0.40 17.66
CA CYS A 154 -7.41 -0.64 16.27
C CYS A 154 -7.50 0.69 15.54
N LEU A 155 -6.80 0.81 14.43
CA LEU A 155 -6.62 2.04 13.66
C LEU A 155 -7.15 1.80 12.26
N LEU A 156 -8.32 2.38 11.93
CA LEU A 156 -8.88 2.37 10.58
C LEU A 156 -8.53 3.70 9.93
N CYS A 157 -7.64 3.64 8.94
CA CYS A 157 -7.04 4.82 8.32
C CYS A 157 -7.59 5.08 6.92
N THR A 158 -7.36 6.30 6.43
CA THR A 158 -7.72 6.76 5.09
C THR A 158 -6.50 6.77 4.18
N ASP A 159 -6.74 6.74 2.85
CA ASP A 159 -5.81 7.17 1.80
C ASP A 159 -4.52 6.33 1.65
N GLU A 160 -4.58 5.03 1.97
CA GLU A 160 -3.45 4.11 1.76
C GLU A 160 -3.14 3.96 0.26
N GLU A 161 -4.16 3.76 -0.56
CA GLU A 161 -4.09 3.40 -1.98
C GLU A 161 -3.47 4.47 -2.88
N ILE A 162 -3.33 5.69 -2.41
CA ILE A 162 -2.61 6.76 -3.15
C ILE A 162 -1.11 6.83 -2.80
N GLY A 163 -0.63 5.95 -1.92
CA GLY A 163 0.78 5.80 -1.58
C GLY A 163 1.40 6.96 -0.79
N VAL A 164 0.61 7.88 -0.27
CA VAL A 164 1.08 9.03 0.52
C VAL A 164 0.77 8.84 2.00
N TYR A 165 -0.08 7.92 2.33
CA TYR A 165 -0.49 7.52 3.69
C TYR A 165 -0.88 8.69 4.61
N PRO A 166 -1.69 9.66 4.19
CA PRO A 166 -1.96 10.83 5.02
C PRO A 166 -2.65 10.46 6.32
N GLY A 167 -3.59 9.49 6.32
CA GLY A 167 -4.27 9.02 7.51
C GLY A 167 -3.33 8.30 8.48
N ALA A 168 -2.69 7.23 8.03
CA ALA A 168 -1.76 6.44 8.84
C ALA A 168 -0.56 7.27 9.31
N ARG A 169 0.03 8.07 8.40
CA ARG A 169 1.14 8.94 8.73
C ARG A 169 0.77 9.96 9.81
N TYR A 170 -0.36 10.62 9.67
CA TYR A 170 -0.84 11.59 10.66
C TYR A 170 -1.05 10.95 12.03
N LEU A 171 -1.69 9.78 12.08
CA LEU A 171 -1.87 9.04 13.34
C LEU A 171 -0.54 8.59 13.95
N ALA A 172 0.45 8.21 13.12
CA ALA A 172 1.78 7.83 13.60
C ALA A 172 2.52 9.03 14.21
N GLU A 173 2.50 10.18 13.54
CA GLU A 173 3.09 11.43 14.03
C GLU A 173 2.43 11.93 15.34
N LYS A 174 1.13 11.61 15.53
CA LYS A 174 0.40 11.91 16.77
C LYS A 174 0.56 10.85 17.87
N GLY A 175 1.31 9.78 17.61
CA GLY A 175 1.62 8.74 18.62
C GLY A 175 0.50 7.76 18.91
N TYR A 176 -0.46 7.58 17.98
CA TYR A 176 -1.53 6.59 18.14
C TYR A 176 -1.05 5.15 17.93
N PHE A 177 0.00 4.95 17.11
CA PHE A 177 0.58 3.63 16.88
C PHE A 177 1.44 3.18 18.07
N SER A 178 1.51 1.88 18.27
CA SER A 178 2.42 1.25 19.22
C SER A 178 3.57 0.53 18.49
N ASN A 179 4.62 0.17 19.23
CA ASN A 179 5.79 -0.56 18.70
C ASN A 179 5.45 -1.98 18.22
N HIS A 180 4.32 -2.52 18.67
CA HIS A 180 3.79 -3.80 18.18
C HIS A 180 2.62 -3.49 17.26
N LEU A 181 2.84 -3.66 15.96
CA LEU A 181 1.85 -3.39 14.93
C LEU A 181 1.51 -4.68 14.18
N LEU A 182 0.24 -5.00 14.12
CA LEU A 182 -0.34 -5.99 13.23
C LEU A 182 -0.96 -5.25 12.05
N TRP A 183 -0.32 -5.33 10.91
CA TRP A 183 -0.84 -4.83 9.63
C TRP A 183 -1.72 -5.92 9.02
N LEU A 184 -3.01 -5.63 8.83
CA LEU A 184 -4.00 -6.63 8.43
C LEU A 184 -4.16 -6.78 6.91
N GLU A 185 -3.36 -6.09 6.13
CA GLU A 185 -3.38 -6.20 4.67
C GLU A 185 -2.85 -7.56 4.22
N LEU A 186 -3.64 -8.24 3.41
CA LEU A 186 -3.32 -9.57 2.90
C LEU A 186 -2.87 -9.46 1.45
N GLY A 187 -1.59 -9.57 1.21
CA GLY A 187 -1.02 -9.65 -0.15
C GLY A 187 -1.18 -11.02 -0.83
N ALA A 188 -1.89 -11.98 -0.22
CA ALA A 188 -1.95 -13.37 -0.70
C ALA A 188 -3.28 -14.05 -0.39
N MET A 189 -3.59 -15.08 -1.18
CA MET A 189 -4.79 -15.93 -0.98
C MET A 189 -4.70 -16.83 0.27
N GLU A 190 -3.53 -16.97 0.85
CA GLU A 190 -3.27 -17.77 2.05
C GLU A 190 -2.84 -16.88 3.21
N PRO A 191 -3.17 -17.24 4.46
CA PRO A 191 -2.74 -16.49 5.63
C PRO A 191 -1.22 -16.59 5.80
N ILE A 192 -0.52 -15.53 5.44
CA ILE A 192 0.93 -15.38 5.61
C ILE A 192 1.25 -14.35 6.68
N SER A 193 2.46 -14.41 7.21
CA SER A 193 3.05 -13.30 7.97
C SER A 193 4.25 -12.80 7.21
N THR A 194 4.20 -11.56 6.78
CA THR A 194 5.30 -10.92 6.08
C THR A 194 6.38 -10.51 7.07
N ILE A 195 7.62 -10.93 6.84
CA ILE A 195 8.79 -10.53 7.63
C ILE A 195 9.64 -9.46 6.93
N GLY A 196 9.26 -9.10 5.70
CA GLY A 196 9.94 -8.06 4.95
C GLY A 196 9.11 -7.53 3.82
N ALA A 197 9.34 -6.27 3.49
CA ALA A 197 8.75 -5.60 2.33
C ALA A 197 9.80 -4.74 1.64
N ALA A 198 9.71 -4.62 0.32
CA ALA A 198 10.57 -3.73 -0.44
C ALA A 198 10.19 -2.27 -0.18
N GLY A 199 11.17 -1.40 -0.05
CA GLY A 199 10.98 0.04 -0.11
C GLY A 199 10.59 0.49 -1.51
N SER A 200 10.10 1.72 -1.63
CA SER A 200 9.73 2.30 -2.91
C SER A 200 10.30 3.70 -3.07
N ILE A 201 10.70 4.01 -4.29
CA ILE A 201 11.12 5.36 -4.68
C ILE A 201 10.44 5.68 -6.01
N ARG A 202 9.72 6.80 -6.06
CA ARG A 202 9.24 7.39 -7.30
C ARG A 202 10.13 8.55 -7.69
N ILE A 203 10.65 8.49 -8.91
CA ILE A 203 11.50 9.53 -9.48
C ILE A 203 10.88 10.02 -10.79
N ASP A 204 10.72 11.32 -10.92
CA ASP A 204 10.33 11.95 -12.15
C ASP A 204 11.56 12.63 -12.78
N LEU A 205 11.78 12.35 -14.07
CA LEU A 205 12.76 13.02 -14.93
C LEU A 205 12.02 13.96 -15.85
N LYS A 206 12.50 15.21 -15.97
CA LYS A 206 11.99 16.20 -16.92
C LYS A 206 13.11 16.59 -17.86
N ALA A 207 13.03 16.13 -19.11
CA ALA A 207 13.94 16.45 -20.19
C ALA A 207 13.46 17.69 -20.92
N CYS A 208 14.31 18.70 -21.04
CA CYS A 208 14.02 19.96 -21.72
C CYS A 208 14.78 20.03 -23.05
N GLY A 209 14.02 20.34 -24.10
CA GLY A 209 14.51 20.58 -25.45
C GLY A 209 14.15 21.97 -25.96
N LYS A 210 14.08 22.12 -27.27
CA LYS A 210 13.67 23.34 -27.94
C LYS A 210 12.64 23.03 -29.00
N SER A 211 11.44 23.60 -28.85
CA SER A 211 10.35 23.42 -29.79
C SER A 211 10.63 24.13 -31.16
N CYS A 212 10.20 23.49 -32.22
CA CYS A 212 10.17 24.07 -33.58
C CYS A 212 9.16 23.31 -34.46
N HIS A 213 8.91 23.82 -35.66
CA HIS A 213 8.14 23.09 -36.67
C HIS A 213 8.96 21.87 -37.16
N SER A 214 8.34 20.68 -37.26
CA SER A 214 9.03 19.45 -37.65
C SER A 214 9.75 19.51 -39.01
N GLY A 215 9.22 20.30 -39.97
CA GLY A 215 9.86 20.57 -41.25
C GLY A 215 11.15 21.41 -41.16
N MET A 216 11.48 21.95 -39.98
CA MET A 216 12.68 22.73 -39.67
C MET A 216 13.37 22.22 -38.42
N ASN A 217 13.44 20.89 -38.26
CA ASN A 217 13.93 20.23 -37.03
C ASN A 217 15.34 20.66 -36.61
N TYR A 218 16.18 21.13 -37.56
CA TYR A 218 17.51 21.66 -37.29
C TYR A 218 17.53 22.94 -36.43
N LEU A 219 16.37 23.60 -36.24
CA LEU A 219 16.21 24.77 -35.33
C LEU A 219 15.85 24.38 -33.90
N GLY A 220 15.48 23.11 -33.69
CA GLY A 220 15.01 22.57 -32.40
C GLY A 220 15.97 21.58 -31.77
N VAL A 221 15.56 21.09 -30.59
CA VAL A 221 16.15 19.96 -29.92
C VAL A 221 14.98 19.11 -29.41
N ASN A 222 14.81 17.90 -29.96
CA ASN A 222 13.71 17.02 -29.62
C ASN A 222 14.00 16.26 -28.32
N PRO A 223 13.36 16.58 -27.20
CA PRO A 223 13.66 15.92 -25.92
C PRO A 223 13.26 14.44 -25.89
N ILE A 224 12.33 13.98 -26.76
CA ILE A 224 11.98 12.56 -26.88
C ILE A 224 13.15 11.79 -27.48
N GLU A 225 13.73 12.28 -28.57
CA GLU A 225 14.87 11.65 -29.24
C GLU A 225 16.12 11.72 -28.37
N GLU A 226 16.36 12.87 -27.77
CA GLU A 226 17.53 13.12 -26.93
C GLU A 226 17.46 12.43 -25.55
N LEU A 227 16.28 11.92 -25.15
CA LEU A 227 16.12 11.10 -23.94
C LEU A 227 16.58 9.63 -24.17
N VAL A 228 16.68 9.18 -25.43
CA VAL A 228 17.03 7.78 -25.75
C VAL A 228 18.37 7.34 -25.14
N PRO A 229 19.48 8.10 -25.17
CA PRO A 229 20.69 7.72 -24.46
C PRO A 229 20.49 7.51 -22.97
N VAL A 230 19.68 8.35 -22.30
CA VAL A 230 19.35 8.22 -20.89
C VAL A 230 18.56 6.93 -20.63
N LEU A 231 17.54 6.65 -21.45
CA LEU A 231 16.77 5.40 -21.38
C LEU A 231 17.67 4.17 -21.52
N ASN A 232 18.61 4.20 -22.46
CA ASN A 232 19.55 3.09 -22.67
C ASN A 232 20.43 2.84 -21.42
N ARG A 233 20.90 3.89 -20.74
CA ARG A 233 21.68 3.79 -19.51
C ARG A 233 20.83 3.27 -18.37
N LEU A 234 19.59 3.76 -18.21
CA LEU A 234 18.64 3.27 -17.20
C LEU A 234 18.26 1.80 -17.43
N MET A 235 18.04 1.39 -18.69
CA MET A 235 17.79 -0.03 -19.01
C MET A 235 19.01 -0.93 -18.78
N GLY A 236 20.22 -0.39 -18.91
CA GLY A 236 21.44 -1.06 -18.49
C GLY A 236 21.45 -1.30 -16.98
N LEU A 237 21.26 -0.23 -16.21
CA LEU A 237 21.17 -0.29 -14.75
C LEU A 237 20.06 -1.25 -14.27
N LYS A 238 18.87 -1.20 -14.90
CA LYS A 238 17.77 -2.13 -14.61
C LYS A 238 18.22 -3.58 -14.66
N ARG A 239 18.89 -3.99 -15.74
CA ARG A 239 19.38 -5.38 -15.91
C ARG A 239 20.34 -5.81 -14.81
N ASP A 240 21.13 -4.90 -14.27
CA ASP A 240 22.08 -5.21 -13.20
C ASP A 240 21.42 -5.19 -11.82
N VAL A 241 20.48 -4.29 -11.60
CA VAL A 241 19.68 -4.20 -10.38
C VAL A 241 18.84 -5.46 -10.19
N GLU A 242 18.13 -5.90 -11.23
CA GLU A 242 17.19 -7.03 -11.14
C GLU A 242 17.87 -8.42 -11.01
N LYS A 243 19.21 -8.48 -11.06
CA LYS A 243 19.99 -9.67 -10.71
C LYS A 243 20.28 -9.79 -9.20
N ARG A 244 20.09 -8.73 -8.45
CA ARG A 244 20.35 -8.71 -7.00
C ARG A 244 19.31 -9.55 -6.25
N LEU A 245 19.75 -10.19 -5.19
CA LEU A 245 18.90 -11.02 -4.34
C LEU A 245 19.00 -10.53 -2.89
N SER A 246 17.86 -10.44 -2.24
CA SER A 246 17.80 -10.14 -0.81
C SER A 246 18.17 -11.34 0.04
N ARG A 247 18.57 -11.10 1.29
CA ARG A 247 18.62 -12.14 2.32
C ARG A 247 17.24 -12.64 2.75
N ILE A 248 16.18 -11.86 2.49
CA ILE A 248 14.79 -12.21 2.84
C ILE A 248 14.22 -13.14 1.77
N PRO A 249 13.57 -14.27 2.16
CA PRO A 249 12.86 -15.13 1.24
C PRO A 249 11.75 -14.39 0.49
N SER A 250 11.50 -14.76 -0.75
CA SER A 250 10.36 -14.26 -1.51
C SER A 250 9.11 -15.06 -1.16
N PHE A 251 7.96 -14.40 -1.24
CA PHE A 251 6.69 -15.11 -1.13
C PHE A 251 6.48 -15.99 -2.38
N PRO A 252 6.06 -17.26 -2.23
CA PRO A 252 5.86 -18.19 -3.33
C PRO A 252 4.55 -17.90 -4.09
N PHE A 253 4.48 -16.72 -4.73
CA PHE A 253 3.35 -16.41 -5.63
C PHE A 253 3.38 -17.31 -6.86
N PRO A 254 2.23 -17.77 -7.35
CA PRO A 254 2.16 -18.44 -8.63
C PRO A 254 2.79 -17.60 -9.74
N GLY A 255 3.81 -18.16 -10.42
CA GLY A 255 4.56 -17.46 -11.46
C GLY A 255 5.74 -16.62 -10.97
N ASN A 256 5.98 -16.51 -9.66
CA ASN A 256 7.20 -15.92 -9.14
C ASN A 256 8.38 -16.88 -9.35
N PRO A 257 9.42 -16.51 -10.15
CA PRO A 257 10.54 -17.39 -10.41
C PRO A 257 11.63 -17.34 -9.32
N TYR A 258 11.45 -16.46 -8.31
CA TYR A 258 12.48 -16.17 -7.32
C TYR A 258 12.12 -16.75 -5.96
N ASP A 259 13.08 -17.40 -5.32
CA ASP A 259 13.02 -17.89 -3.93
C ASP A 259 13.39 -16.81 -2.90
N ARG A 260 13.96 -15.69 -3.35
CA ARG A 260 14.35 -14.52 -2.55
C ARG A 260 13.76 -13.25 -3.12
N MET A 261 13.51 -12.26 -2.28
CA MET A 261 13.08 -10.94 -2.73
C MET A 261 14.11 -10.34 -3.68
N THR A 262 13.64 -9.75 -4.76
CA THR A 262 14.45 -9.04 -5.75
C THR A 262 14.04 -7.58 -5.82
N PRO A 263 14.96 -6.66 -6.07
CA PRO A 263 14.58 -5.29 -6.37
C PRO A 263 13.93 -5.20 -7.76
N MET A 264 13.10 -4.20 -7.96
CA MET A 264 12.41 -3.96 -9.24
C MET A 264 12.70 -2.54 -9.72
N PHE A 265 12.90 -2.40 -11.03
CA PHE A 265 13.18 -1.11 -11.65
C PHE A 265 12.30 -0.95 -12.90
N ASN A 266 11.33 -0.03 -12.84
CA ASN A 266 10.37 0.13 -13.91
C ASN A 266 10.31 1.57 -14.41
N LEU A 267 10.30 1.73 -15.75
CA LEU A 267 10.04 2.97 -16.45
C LEU A 267 8.55 2.95 -16.82
N ASN A 268 7.69 3.51 -15.97
CA ASN A 268 6.25 3.24 -16.04
C ASN A 268 5.47 4.26 -16.88
N ILE A 269 5.92 5.51 -16.92
CA ILE A 269 5.21 6.57 -17.63
C ILE A 269 6.20 7.37 -18.45
N ILE A 270 5.88 7.60 -19.72
CA ILE A 270 6.58 8.58 -20.56
C ILE A 270 5.53 9.49 -21.21
N ARG A 271 5.76 10.80 -21.16
CA ARG A 271 4.86 11.81 -21.74
C ARG A 271 5.67 12.85 -22.48
N GLY A 272 5.29 13.13 -23.73
CA GLY A 272 5.94 14.16 -24.55
C GLY A 272 5.20 14.38 -25.86
N GLY A 273 5.26 15.62 -26.36
CA GLY A 273 4.59 16.01 -27.57
C GLY A 273 3.09 16.27 -27.44
N THR A 274 2.57 17.11 -28.31
CA THR A 274 1.15 17.49 -28.39
C THR A 274 0.58 17.39 -29.78
N LYS A 275 1.45 17.47 -30.82
CA LYS A 275 1.07 17.46 -32.24
C LYS A 275 2.22 16.88 -33.06
N ASP A 276 1.88 16.11 -34.08
CA ASP A 276 2.81 15.39 -34.95
C ASP A 276 3.78 16.29 -35.74
N ASN A 277 3.38 17.52 -36.09
CA ASN A 277 4.18 18.46 -36.85
C ASN A 277 4.94 19.48 -35.96
N ILE A 278 5.06 19.24 -34.67
CA ILE A 278 5.78 20.10 -33.72
C ILE A 278 6.81 19.26 -32.95
N VAL A 279 8.08 19.65 -33.00
CA VAL A 279 9.11 19.17 -32.09
C VAL A 279 8.76 19.67 -30.69
N PRO A 280 8.56 18.80 -29.67
CA PRO A 280 8.16 19.23 -28.33
C PRO A 280 9.27 20.00 -27.60
N ALA A 281 8.89 20.80 -26.61
CA ALA A 281 9.84 21.48 -25.73
C ALA A 281 10.27 20.62 -24.56
N GLU A 282 9.42 19.66 -24.14
CA GLU A 282 9.63 18.86 -22.92
C GLU A 282 9.20 17.41 -23.13
N CYS A 283 9.85 16.52 -22.39
CA CYS A 283 9.47 15.12 -22.24
C CYS A 283 9.66 14.69 -20.78
N GLU A 284 8.68 13.99 -20.22
CA GLU A 284 8.71 13.53 -18.85
C GLU A 284 8.77 11.98 -18.81
N LEU A 285 9.54 11.45 -17.85
CA LEU A 285 9.64 10.03 -17.57
C LEU A 285 9.43 9.80 -16.06
N THR A 286 8.57 8.85 -15.71
CA THR A 286 8.43 8.39 -14.33
C THR A 286 9.05 7.01 -14.13
N ILE A 287 9.93 6.92 -13.16
CA ILE A 287 10.61 5.71 -12.70
C ILE A 287 9.98 5.26 -11.38
N ASN A 288 9.65 3.97 -11.26
CA ASN A 288 9.34 3.31 -10.00
C ASN A 288 10.45 2.32 -9.68
N ARG A 289 11.14 2.54 -8.56
CA ARG A 289 12.23 1.72 -8.05
C ARG A 289 11.82 1.07 -6.74
N ARG A 290 11.59 -0.25 -6.74
CA ARG A 290 11.46 -1.03 -5.51
C ARG A 290 12.84 -1.51 -5.09
N TYR A 291 13.27 -1.21 -3.85
CA TYR A 291 14.59 -1.59 -3.34
C TYR A 291 14.46 -2.48 -2.10
N ILE A 292 15.40 -3.41 -2.00
CA ILE A 292 15.42 -4.43 -0.95
C ILE A 292 16.16 -3.92 0.28
N ILE A 293 15.97 -4.61 1.41
CA ILE A 293 16.63 -4.26 2.69
C ILE A 293 18.17 -4.30 2.62
N ASP A 294 18.69 -5.04 1.64
CA ASP A 294 20.14 -5.18 1.41
C ASP A 294 20.71 -4.02 0.59
N GLU A 295 19.88 -3.06 0.16
CA GLU A 295 20.28 -1.87 -0.60
C GLU A 295 20.13 -0.60 0.26
N SER A 296 21.08 0.31 0.12
CA SER A 296 21.01 1.64 0.74
C SER A 296 20.26 2.63 -0.14
N TYR A 297 19.31 3.38 0.43
CA TYR A 297 18.61 4.46 -0.29
C TYR A 297 19.56 5.42 -1.00
N LYS A 298 20.66 5.81 -0.34
CA LYS A 298 21.66 6.74 -0.91
C LYS A 298 22.35 6.16 -2.12
N GLU A 299 22.74 4.88 -2.06
CA GLU A 299 23.39 4.17 -3.16
C GLU A 299 22.44 3.99 -4.34
N VAL A 300 21.17 3.62 -4.08
CA VAL A 300 20.14 3.48 -5.11
C VAL A 300 19.90 4.80 -5.86
N ILE A 301 19.84 5.92 -5.15
CA ILE A 301 19.72 7.24 -5.80
C ILE A 301 20.96 7.57 -6.61
N ALA A 302 22.17 7.37 -6.04
CA ALA A 302 23.41 7.67 -6.71
C ALA A 302 23.60 6.85 -8.01
N GLU A 303 23.23 5.56 -8.03
CA GLU A 303 23.27 4.71 -9.23
C GLU A 303 22.36 5.26 -10.34
N ILE A 304 21.16 5.72 -9.97
CA ILE A 304 20.21 6.29 -10.93
C ILE A 304 20.73 7.63 -11.47
N GLU A 305 21.20 8.51 -10.59
CA GLU A 305 21.78 9.80 -10.96
C GLU A 305 22.99 9.63 -11.87
N GLU A 306 23.86 8.66 -11.59
CA GLU A 306 25.02 8.35 -12.41
C GLU A 306 24.60 7.84 -13.81
N ALA A 307 23.61 6.95 -13.89
CA ALA A 307 23.09 6.45 -15.16
C ALA A 307 22.47 7.57 -16.01
N VAL A 308 21.68 8.43 -15.36
CA VAL A 308 21.06 9.61 -16.00
C VAL A 308 22.13 10.56 -16.50
N GLU A 309 23.13 10.91 -15.69
CA GLU A 309 24.21 11.83 -16.07
C GLU A 309 25.07 11.29 -17.23
N LYS A 310 25.36 9.97 -17.24
CA LYS A 310 26.03 9.32 -18.37
C LYS A 310 25.24 9.48 -19.66
N GLY A 311 23.92 9.21 -19.63
CA GLY A 311 23.06 9.38 -20.80
C GLY A 311 22.89 10.86 -21.19
N ARG A 312 22.84 11.77 -20.21
CA ARG A 312 22.78 13.21 -20.43
C ARG A 312 23.98 13.72 -21.22
N LYS A 313 25.19 13.25 -20.93
CA LYS A 313 26.43 13.59 -21.65
C LYS A 313 26.43 13.13 -23.11
N GLU A 314 25.66 12.11 -23.44
CA GLU A 314 25.51 11.56 -24.79
C GLU A 314 24.36 12.22 -25.58
N SER A 315 23.66 13.20 -24.97
CA SER A 315 22.48 13.87 -25.51
C SER A 315 22.71 15.37 -25.73
N LYS A 316 21.84 15.98 -26.55
CA LYS A 316 21.80 17.43 -26.79
C LYS A 316 20.72 18.13 -25.96
N LEU A 317 20.17 17.48 -24.94
CA LEU A 317 19.16 18.09 -24.05
C LEU A 317 19.67 19.41 -23.49
N LEU A 318 18.82 20.42 -23.49
CA LEU A 318 19.17 21.73 -22.93
C LEU A 318 19.22 21.66 -21.39
N ASP A 319 18.33 20.87 -20.79
CA ASP A 319 18.30 20.62 -19.35
C ASP A 319 17.70 19.22 -19.08
N LEU A 320 18.08 18.61 -17.95
CA LEU A 320 17.50 17.36 -17.47
C LEU A 320 17.40 17.41 -15.94
N LYS A 321 16.18 17.49 -15.43
CA LYS A 321 15.92 17.57 -13.98
C LYS A 321 15.50 16.21 -13.45
N ILE A 322 16.05 15.87 -12.29
CA ILE A 322 15.68 14.68 -11.50
C ILE A 322 14.95 15.16 -10.24
N ARG A 323 13.82 14.55 -9.95
CA ARG A 323 13.07 14.83 -8.71
C ARG A 323 12.61 13.53 -8.09
N VAL A 324 13.01 13.27 -6.84
CA VAL A 324 12.37 12.25 -6.02
C VAL A 324 11.02 12.80 -5.54
N VAL A 325 9.94 12.14 -5.92
CA VAL A 325 8.57 12.57 -5.61
C VAL A 325 8.17 12.08 -4.23
N HIS A 326 8.37 10.79 -3.98
CA HIS A 326 8.18 10.18 -2.67
C HIS A 326 9.08 8.95 -2.53
N SER A 327 9.33 8.57 -1.28
CA SER A 327 10.03 7.33 -0.95
C SER A 327 9.62 6.82 0.42
N TYR A 328 9.68 5.52 0.61
CA TYR A 328 9.62 4.87 1.91
C TYR A 328 10.64 3.73 1.98
N PRO A 329 11.19 3.46 3.18
CA PRO A 329 12.23 2.45 3.34
C PRO A 329 11.66 1.03 3.23
N PRO A 330 12.52 0.03 2.91
CA PRO A 330 12.17 -1.36 3.06
C PRO A 330 11.94 -1.69 4.54
N LEU A 331 11.11 -2.68 4.77
CA LEU A 331 10.79 -3.20 6.10
C LEU A 331 11.44 -4.57 6.30
N GLU A 332 11.98 -4.79 7.50
CA GLU A 332 12.39 -6.10 7.99
C GLU A 332 11.88 -6.31 9.42
N VAL A 333 11.31 -7.46 9.67
CA VAL A 333 10.90 -7.90 11.00
C VAL A 333 11.72 -9.11 11.38
N ASP A 334 12.36 -9.06 12.55
CA ASP A 334 13.06 -10.23 13.09
C ASP A 334 12.01 -11.35 13.36
N PRO A 335 12.14 -12.52 12.67
CA PRO A 335 11.21 -13.62 12.81
C PRO A 335 11.19 -14.22 14.23
N GLU A 336 12.21 -13.93 15.04
CA GLU A 336 12.32 -14.40 16.40
C GLU A 336 11.61 -13.51 17.43
N THR A 337 11.07 -12.37 17.01
CA THR A 337 10.27 -11.52 17.91
C THR A 337 9.05 -12.27 18.45
N PRO A 338 8.61 -11.96 19.68
CA PRO A 338 7.42 -12.60 20.27
C PRO A 338 6.16 -12.49 19.40
N ALA A 339 5.97 -11.36 18.73
CA ALA A 339 4.82 -11.14 17.85
C ALA A 339 4.87 -12.05 16.61
N ALA A 340 6.04 -12.14 15.94
CA ALA A 340 6.23 -13.00 14.77
C ALA A 340 6.08 -14.49 15.12
N LYS A 341 6.65 -14.94 16.27
CA LYS A 341 6.48 -16.30 16.77
C LYS A 341 5.01 -16.65 17.01
N ARG A 342 4.28 -15.78 17.70
CA ARG A 342 2.84 -16.01 17.95
C ARG A 342 2.01 -16.02 16.70
N SER A 343 2.32 -15.18 15.72
CA SER A 343 1.65 -15.20 14.41
C SER A 343 1.86 -16.54 13.70
N ARG A 344 3.10 -17.10 13.71
CA ARG A 344 3.38 -18.45 13.17
C ARG A 344 2.59 -19.54 13.91
N GLU A 345 2.64 -19.52 15.25
CA GLU A 345 1.91 -20.49 16.09
C GLU A 345 0.41 -20.47 15.79
N ALA A 346 -0.19 -19.28 15.67
CA ALA A 346 -1.60 -19.11 15.34
C ALA A 346 -1.93 -19.70 13.97
N LYS A 347 -1.13 -19.41 12.94
CA LYS A 347 -1.32 -19.96 11.59
C LYS A 347 -1.19 -21.49 11.56
N LYS A 348 -0.18 -22.04 12.23
CA LYS A 348 0.01 -23.48 12.35
C LYS A 348 -1.18 -24.16 13.03
N ALA A 349 -1.76 -23.53 14.05
CA ALA A 349 -2.92 -24.07 14.76
C ALA A 349 -4.19 -24.09 13.87
N VAL A 350 -4.34 -23.15 12.94
CA VAL A 350 -5.52 -23.06 12.05
C VAL A 350 -5.42 -24.00 10.87
N LYS A 351 -4.29 -24.04 10.18
CA LYS A 351 -4.18 -24.73 8.88
C LYS A 351 -2.93 -25.62 8.71
N GLY A 352 -2.09 -25.77 9.73
CA GLY A 352 -0.83 -26.52 9.62
C GLY A 352 0.25 -25.82 8.81
N TYR A 353 0.07 -24.53 8.49
CA TYR A 353 1.07 -23.74 7.75
C TYR A 353 2.25 -23.31 8.64
N GLU A 354 3.47 -23.58 8.20
CA GLU A 354 4.71 -23.22 8.89
C GLU A 354 5.50 -22.08 8.21
N HIS A 355 5.05 -21.59 7.04
CA HIS A 355 5.82 -20.64 6.24
C HIS A 355 5.56 -19.18 6.62
N PHE A 356 6.62 -18.35 6.49
CA PHE A 356 6.57 -16.90 6.52
C PHE A 356 6.28 -16.38 5.13
#